data_2e42b07a93424b407d774ca9636cb827
#
_entry.id   2e42b07a93424b407d774ca9636cb827
#
_cell.length_a   1.000
_cell.length_b   1.000
_cell.length_c   1.000
_cell.angle_alpha   90.00
_cell.angle_beta   90.00
_cell.angle_gamma   90.00
#
_symmetry.space_group_name_H-M   'P 1'
#
loop_
_entity.id
_entity.type
_entity.pdbx_description
1 polymer ?
#
loop_
_entity_poly.entity_id
_entity_poly.type
_entity_poly.pdbx_seq_one_letter_code
_entity_poly.pdbx_strand_id
1 'polypeptide(L)'
;MIQEAHVLVMGATFKENVSDIRNSKVIDVVNELKSFQINVDVIDPHADSSEMEHEYGVALASEMRSDYDAIIMAVNHREYCQFDENYFKGLMKDGKGVFVDVKGIYRGKINDLTYWSL
;
A
#
# COMPACT_ATOMS: atom_id res chain seq x y z
N MET A 1 -5.86 -20.25 -16.05
CA MET A 1 -5.07 -20.19 -14.81
C MET A 1 -5.02 -18.77 -14.30
N ILE A 2 -5.40 -18.59 -13.06
CA ILE A 2 -5.35 -17.26 -12.45
C ILE A 2 -3.92 -16.98 -12.04
N GLN A 3 -3.34 -15.93 -12.58
CA GLN A 3 -2.02 -15.51 -12.14
C GLN A 3 -2.12 -14.84 -10.76
N GLU A 4 -1.12 -15.07 -9.94
CA GLU A 4 -1.06 -14.43 -8.64
C GLU A 4 -0.82 -12.93 -8.82
N ALA A 5 -1.73 -12.13 -8.27
CA ALA A 5 -1.56 -10.69 -8.24
C ALA A 5 -0.76 -10.31 -6.99
N HIS A 6 0.08 -9.29 -7.13
CA HIS A 6 0.86 -8.73 -6.02
C HIS A 6 0.45 -7.29 -5.82
N VAL A 7 0.05 -6.95 -4.60
CA VAL A 7 -0.40 -5.60 -4.24
C VAL A 7 0.46 -5.08 -3.09
N LEU A 8 0.90 -3.84 -3.21
CA LEU A 8 1.59 -3.14 -2.15
C LEU A 8 0.61 -2.19 -1.46
N VAL A 9 0.49 -2.31 -0.14
CA VAL A 9 -0.29 -1.38 0.67
C VAL A 9 0.67 -0.50 1.44
N MET A 10 0.62 0.80 1.20
CA MET A 10 1.48 1.79 1.83
C MET A 10 0.71 2.50 2.94
N GLY A 11 1.12 2.22 4.17
CA GLY A 11 0.50 2.77 5.36
C GLY A 11 -0.48 1.81 6.00
N ALA A 12 -0.35 1.63 7.32
CA ALA A 12 -1.19 0.71 8.09
C ALA A 12 -1.61 1.29 9.44
N THR A 13 -1.21 2.53 9.74
CA THR A 13 -1.58 3.17 10.99
C THR A 13 -2.98 3.76 10.91
N PHE A 14 -3.51 4.20 12.05
CA PHE A 14 -4.84 4.78 12.14
C PHE A 14 -4.98 6.03 11.25
N LYS A 15 -3.95 6.86 11.23
CA LYS A 15 -3.92 8.05 10.37
C LYS A 15 -2.45 8.44 10.07
N GLU A 16 -2.28 9.45 9.22
CA GLU A 16 -0.96 9.89 8.78
C GLU A 16 -0.10 10.41 9.93
N ASN A 17 1.19 10.10 9.86
CA ASN A 17 2.24 10.60 10.73
C ASN A 17 2.11 10.20 12.21
N VAL A 18 1.39 9.12 12.49
CA VAL A 18 1.29 8.55 13.83
C VAL A 18 1.66 7.07 13.81
N SER A 19 1.99 6.51 14.96
CA SER A 19 2.34 5.09 15.09
C SER A 19 1.18 4.23 15.58
N ASP A 20 0.02 4.82 15.86
CA ASP A 20 -1.14 4.09 16.39
C ASP A 20 -1.76 3.19 15.34
N ILE A 21 -1.75 1.88 15.60
CA ILE A 21 -2.32 0.88 14.70
C ILE A 21 -3.73 0.46 15.10
N ARG A 22 -4.23 0.97 16.21
CA ARG A 22 -5.58 0.60 16.68
C ARG A 22 -6.63 1.20 15.75
N ASN A 23 -7.70 0.45 15.52
CA ASN A 23 -8.81 0.89 14.65
C ASN A 23 -8.39 1.18 13.22
N SER A 24 -7.31 0.56 12.75
CA SER A 24 -6.88 0.74 11.37
C SER A 24 -7.85 0.05 10.40
N LYS A 25 -8.46 0.83 9.52
CA LYS A 25 -9.34 0.30 8.48
C LYS A 25 -8.56 -0.37 7.35
N VAL A 26 -7.28 -0.11 7.27
CA VAL A 26 -6.40 -0.71 6.26
C VAL A 26 -6.37 -2.23 6.40
N ILE A 27 -6.46 -2.73 7.63
CA ILE A 27 -6.44 -4.18 7.86
C ILE A 27 -7.65 -4.86 7.21
N ASP A 28 -8.79 -4.22 7.19
CA ASP A 28 -9.97 -4.75 6.50
C ASP A 28 -9.70 -4.89 5.01
N VAL A 29 -9.03 -3.91 4.41
CA VAL A 29 -8.64 -3.96 2.99
C VAL A 29 -7.65 -5.09 2.75
N VAL A 30 -6.64 -5.22 3.60
CA VAL A 30 -5.64 -6.28 3.48
C VAL A 30 -6.30 -7.65 3.54
N ASN A 31 -7.18 -7.86 4.51
CA ASN A 31 -7.87 -9.14 4.68
C ASN A 31 -8.78 -9.45 3.51
N GLU A 32 -9.47 -8.46 2.97
CA GLU A 32 -10.33 -8.62 1.80
C GLU A 32 -9.50 -9.04 0.58
N LEU A 33 -8.37 -8.37 0.34
CA LEU A 33 -7.48 -8.73 -0.76
C LEU A 33 -6.96 -10.15 -0.61
N LYS A 34 -6.57 -10.55 0.59
CA LYS A 34 -6.09 -11.91 0.85
C LYS A 34 -7.19 -12.95 0.63
N SER A 35 -8.44 -12.60 0.89
CA SER A 35 -9.57 -13.51 0.68
C SER A 35 -9.76 -13.86 -0.81
N PHE A 36 -9.27 -13.01 -1.72
CA PHE A 36 -9.27 -13.25 -3.15
C PHE A 36 -7.95 -13.89 -3.62
N GLN A 37 -7.14 -14.39 -2.70
CA GLN A 37 -5.86 -15.04 -3.00
C GLN A 37 -4.84 -14.09 -3.64
N ILE A 38 -4.95 -12.80 -3.32
CA ILE A 38 -3.99 -11.78 -3.75
C ILE A 38 -2.86 -11.73 -2.73
N ASN A 39 -1.62 -11.68 -3.21
CA ASN A 39 -0.46 -11.52 -2.35
C ASN A 39 -0.31 -10.05 -1.98
N VAL A 40 -0.30 -9.75 -0.70
CA VAL A 40 -0.27 -8.37 -0.21
C VAL A 40 0.97 -8.15 0.63
N ASP A 41 1.76 -7.15 0.24
CA ASP A 41 2.84 -6.63 1.08
C ASP A 41 2.35 -5.34 1.72
N VAL A 42 2.57 -5.22 3.02
CA VAL A 42 2.18 -4.02 3.78
C VAL A 42 3.44 -3.38 4.31
N ILE A 43 3.61 -2.09 4.06
CA ILE A 43 4.72 -1.31 4.62
C ILE A 43 4.18 -0.11 5.38
N ASP A 44 4.91 0.32 6.41
CA ASP A 44 4.58 1.54 7.15
C ASP A 44 5.81 1.97 7.94
N PRO A 45 6.29 3.22 7.75
CA PRO A 45 7.48 3.69 8.46
C PRO A 45 7.22 4.04 9.93
N HIS A 46 5.97 4.13 10.35
CA HIS A 46 5.59 4.51 11.71
C HIS A 46 5.03 3.36 12.54
N ALA A 47 4.56 2.30 11.91
CA ALA A 47 3.98 1.16 12.61
C ALA A 47 5.07 0.19 13.07
N ASP A 48 4.86 -0.43 14.23
CA ASP A 48 5.73 -1.47 14.74
C ASP A 48 5.29 -2.81 14.17
N SER A 49 6.22 -3.54 13.53
CA SER A 49 5.90 -4.80 12.88
C SER A 49 5.45 -5.87 13.87
N SER A 50 6.06 -5.90 15.07
CA SER A 50 5.68 -6.87 16.10
C SER A 50 4.27 -6.61 16.61
N GLU A 51 3.91 -5.34 16.79
CA GLU A 51 2.55 -4.98 17.21
C GLU A 51 1.53 -5.35 16.13
N MET A 52 1.84 -5.08 14.87
CA MET A 52 0.97 -5.43 13.75
C MET A 52 0.73 -6.93 13.67
N GLU A 53 1.79 -7.71 13.82
CA GLU A 53 1.69 -9.16 13.78
C GLU A 53 0.90 -9.70 14.97
N HIS A 54 1.15 -9.17 16.17
CA HIS A 54 0.45 -9.59 17.38
C HIS A 54 -1.04 -9.24 17.33
N GLU A 55 -1.37 -8.01 16.90
CA GLU A 55 -2.73 -7.50 16.95
C GLU A 55 -3.57 -8.02 15.77
N TYR A 56 -2.99 -8.10 14.58
CA TYR A 56 -3.74 -8.38 13.34
C TYR A 56 -3.26 -9.61 12.58
N GLY A 57 -2.18 -10.23 13.00
CA GLY A 57 -1.60 -11.33 12.25
C GLY A 57 -0.96 -10.89 10.93
N VAL A 58 -0.65 -9.63 10.79
CA VAL A 58 -0.06 -9.05 9.58
C VAL A 58 1.36 -8.59 9.88
N ALA A 59 2.35 -9.23 9.21
CA ALA A 59 3.74 -8.81 9.31
C ALA A 59 4.02 -7.73 8.27
N LEU A 60 4.69 -6.66 8.68
CA LEU A 60 5.12 -5.64 7.73
C LEU A 60 6.27 -6.17 6.89
N ALA A 61 6.27 -5.88 5.59
CA ALA A 61 7.35 -6.26 4.71
C ALA A 61 8.59 -5.41 5.02
N SER A 62 9.75 -6.07 5.06
CA SER A 62 11.02 -5.39 5.27
C SER A 62 11.57 -4.77 3.99
N GLU A 63 11.16 -5.30 2.84
CA GLU A 63 11.60 -4.83 1.53
C GLU A 63 10.42 -4.82 0.56
N MET A 64 10.47 -3.89 -0.39
CA MET A 64 9.47 -3.83 -1.45
C MET A 64 9.94 -4.61 -2.67
N ARG A 65 8.99 -5.21 -3.37
CA ARG A 65 9.24 -5.87 -4.65
C ARG A 65 9.25 -4.82 -5.77
N SER A 66 9.50 -5.26 -6.99
CA SER A 66 9.44 -4.39 -8.17
C SER A 66 8.49 -4.95 -9.25
N ASP A 67 7.52 -5.76 -8.83
CA ASP A 67 6.59 -6.43 -9.75
C ASP A 67 5.15 -6.35 -9.26
N TYR A 68 4.80 -5.27 -8.58
CA TYR A 68 3.43 -5.10 -8.11
C TYR A 68 2.47 -4.81 -9.26
N ASP A 69 1.28 -5.36 -9.18
CA ASP A 69 0.19 -5.08 -10.11
C ASP A 69 -0.60 -3.84 -9.69
N ALA A 70 -0.59 -3.53 -8.40
CA ALA A 70 -1.26 -2.36 -7.85
C ALA A 70 -0.55 -1.87 -6.61
N ILE A 71 -0.66 -0.56 -6.37
CA ILE A 71 -0.21 0.09 -5.14
C ILE A 71 -1.40 0.82 -4.54
N ILE A 72 -1.64 0.59 -3.25
CA ILE A 72 -2.69 1.30 -2.51
C ILE A 72 -2.01 2.22 -1.51
N MET A 73 -2.12 3.54 -1.73
CA MET A 73 -1.67 4.55 -0.79
C MET A 73 -2.77 4.74 0.24
N ALA A 74 -2.73 3.94 1.30
CA ALA A 74 -3.79 3.87 2.29
C ALA A 74 -3.66 4.95 3.36
N VAL A 75 -2.43 5.23 3.79
CA VAL A 75 -2.14 6.28 4.78
C VAL A 75 -0.99 7.12 4.24
N ASN A 76 -1.25 8.39 4.02
CA ASN A 76 -0.29 9.28 3.37
C ASN A 76 0.71 9.89 4.36
N HIS A 77 1.54 9.04 4.97
CA HIS A 77 2.63 9.52 5.82
C HIS A 77 3.52 10.49 5.04
N ARG A 78 4.13 11.45 5.75
CA ARG A 78 4.96 12.48 5.08
C ARG A 78 6.09 11.86 4.27
N GLU A 79 6.62 10.74 4.71
CA GLU A 79 7.69 10.02 4.00
C GLU A 79 7.28 9.63 2.58
N TYR A 80 5.98 9.37 2.37
CA TYR A 80 5.46 8.98 1.06
C TYR A 80 5.18 10.17 0.15
N CYS A 81 4.91 11.34 0.73
CA CYS A 81 4.50 12.52 -0.05
C CYS A 81 5.62 13.08 -0.93
N GLN A 82 6.86 12.66 -0.71
CA GLN A 82 8.01 13.08 -1.53
C GLN A 82 8.23 12.21 -2.76
N PHE A 83 7.53 11.08 -2.88
CA PHE A 83 7.68 10.18 -4.02
C PHE A 83 6.85 10.69 -5.20
N ASP A 84 7.35 10.45 -6.41
CA ASP A 84 6.66 10.81 -7.64
C ASP A 84 6.18 9.57 -8.40
N GLU A 85 5.52 9.79 -9.53
CA GLU A 85 5.01 8.70 -10.35
C GLU A 85 6.12 7.75 -10.81
N ASN A 86 7.29 8.29 -11.16
CA ASN A 86 8.41 7.44 -11.59
C ASN A 86 8.85 6.47 -10.49
N TYR A 87 8.81 6.92 -9.25
CA TYR A 87 9.11 6.06 -8.11
C TYR A 87 8.13 4.87 -8.06
N PHE A 88 6.84 5.16 -8.17
CA PHE A 88 5.82 4.11 -8.11
C PHE A 88 5.88 3.18 -9.32
N LYS A 89 6.15 3.71 -10.51
CA LYS A 89 6.33 2.90 -11.71
C LYS A 89 7.48 1.91 -11.54
N GLY A 90 8.54 2.30 -10.84
CA GLY A 90 9.67 1.43 -10.55
C GLY A 90 9.33 0.25 -9.65
N LEU A 91 8.24 0.34 -8.91
CA LEU A 91 7.75 -0.74 -8.05
C LEU A 91 6.73 -1.64 -8.76
N MET A 92 6.29 -1.27 -9.95
CA MET A 92 5.25 -2.00 -10.67
C MET A 92 5.82 -2.86 -11.78
N LYS A 93 5.11 -3.94 -12.07
CA LYS A 93 5.49 -4.87 -13.13
C LYS A 93 5.47 -4.15 -14.47
N ASP A 94 6.62 -4.13 -15.15
CA ASP A 94 6.79 -3.47 -16.44
C ASP A 94 6.42 -1.98 -16.43
N GLY A 95 6.49 -1.35 -15.27
CA GLY A 95 6.14 0.06 -15.10
C GLY A 95 4.67 0.37 -15.31
N LYS A 96 3.80 -0.63 -15.18
CA LYS A 96 2.36 -0.51 -15.43
C LYS A 96 1.57 -1.06 -14.25
N GLY A 97 0.42 -0.49 -14.00
CA GLY A 97 -0.46 -0.99 -12.96
C GLY A 97 -1.44 0.07 -12.48
N VAL A 98 -2.10 -0.26 -11.37
CA VAL A 98 -3.12 0.60 -10.78
C VAL A 98 -2.56 1.26 -9.52
N PHE A 99 -2.76 2.57 -9.41
CA PHE A 99 -2.42 3.34 -8.22
C PHE A 99 -3.70 3.83 -7.57
N VAL A 100 -3.99 3.32 -6.38
CA VAL A 100 -5.15 3.72 -5.60
C VAL A 100 -4.70 4.71 -4.52
N ASP A 101 -5.18 5.94 -4.64
CA ASP A 101 -4.78 7.05 -3.78
C ASP A 101 -5.98 7.42 -2.89
N VAL A 102 -6.05 6.80 -1.71
CA VAL A 102 -7.23 6.90 -0.86
C VAL A 102 -7.54 8.35 -0.46
N LYS A 103 -6.52 9.13 -0.16
CA LYS A 103 -6.70 10.52 0.27
C LYS A 103 -6.64 11.54 -0.88
N GLY A 104 -6.29 11.09 -2.08
CA GLY A 104 -6.23 11.98 -3.24
C GLY A 104 -5.05 12.94 -3.26
N ILE A 105 -3.97 12.63 -2.54
CA ILE A 105 -2.82 13.55 -2.43
C ILE A 105 -2.01 13.64 -3.72
N TYR A 106 -2.13 12.64 -4.60
CA TYR A 106 -1.45 12.60 -5.89
C TYR A 106 -2.37 12.98 -7.05
N ARG A 107 -3.55 13.52 -6.77
CA ARG A 107 -4.50 13.89 -7.80
C ARG A 107 -3.85 14.89 -8.75
N GLY A 108 -3.91 14.59 -10.06
CA GLY A 108 -3.27 15.41 -11.07
C GLY A 108 -1.78 15.19 -11.27
N LYS A 109 -1.17 14.30 -10.48
CA LYS A 109 0.28 14.01 -10.54
C LYS A 109 0.59 12.64 -11.11
N ILE A 110 -0.41 11.82 -11.34
CA ILE A 110 -0.28 10.47 -11.89
C ILE A 110 -0.89 10.47 -13.28
N ASN A 111 -0.07 10.22 -14.29
CA ASN A 111 -0.49 10.34 -15.69
C ASN A 111 -0.40 9.03 -16.48
N ASP A 112 0.60 8.20 -16.20
CA ASP A 112 0.84 6.95 -16.95
C ASP A 112 0.19 5.75 -16.30
N LEU A 113 0.18 5.70 -14.97
CA LEU A 113 -0.49 4.62 -14.24
C LEU A 113 -1.99 4.83 -14.25
N THR A 114 -2.74 3.73 -14.12
CA THR A 114 -4.18 3.83 -13.93
C THR A 114 -4.44 4.38 -12.53
N TYR A 115 -4.95 5.59 -12.45
CA TYR A 115 -5.14 6.30 -11.18
C TYR A 115 -6.58 6.23 -10.72
N TRP A 116 -6.77 5.98 -9.42
CA TRP A 116 -8.08 5.98 -8.80
C TRP A 116 -7.99 6.59 -7.41
N SER A 117 -8.98 7.39 -7.02
CA SER A 117 -9.08 7.94 -5.67
C SER A 117 -10.53 7.99 -5.22
N LEU A 118 -10.70 8.10 -3.93
CA LEU A 118 -12.04 8.28 -3.37
C LEU A 118 -12.58 9.69 -3.61
#